data_ea03f910265bda9893f0a52c1dc42ea2
#
_entry.id   ea03f910265bda9893f0a52c1dc42ea2
#
_cell.length_a   1.000
_cell.length_b   1.000
_cell.length_c   1.000
_cell.angle_alpha   90.00
_cell.angle_beta   90.00
_cell.angle_gamma   90.00
#
_symmetry.space_group_name_H-M   'P 1'
#
loop_
_entity.id
_entity.type
_entity.pdbx_description
1 polymer ?
#
loop_
_entity_poly.entity_id
_entity_poly.type
_entity_poly.pdbx_seq_one_letter_code
_entity_poly.pdbx_strand_id
1 'polypeptide(L)'
;RDCLLSRGLGDVYKRQAEGGRDYNTVDMSLQRMFNYYLPPFKAAVEAGCGSLMTSFNLINGMPATADRWLIEDVLRKQWGFDGMTVSDFNSISEISTFGLSEREDAAAFALKAGTDMDMVSGLYFNTLKDAVERGDVDEALVDKACRRVLEAKMRLGLFDDPYKYCKPERLDRDMYNEAHRTAAREIAAETFVLLKNN
;
A
#
# COMPACT_ATOMS: atom_id res chain seq x y z
N ARG A 1 15.67 -8.21 5.53
CA ARG A 1 14.29 -8.26 6.12
C ARG A 1 13.41 -7.35 5.27
N ASP A 2 13.30 -7.74 4.01
CA ASP A 2 12.65 -6.91 2.98
C ASP A 2 11.21 -7.41 2.85
N CYS A 3 10.40 -7.10 3.85
CA CYS A 3 8.98 -7.34 3.75
C CYS A 3 8.36 -6.16 3.01
N LEU A 4 8.24 -6.29 1.69
CA LEU A 4 7.19 -5.63 0.95
C LEU A 4 5.88 -6.17 1.49
N LEU A 5 5.36 -5.54 2.53
CA LEU A 5 4.01 -5.85 2.97
C LEU A 5 3.06 -5.26 1.97
N SER A 6 2.53 -6.22 1.26
CA SER A 6 1.51 -6.06 0.28
C SER A 6 0.38 -5.17 0.77
N ARG A 7 -0.04 -4.36 -0.14
CA ARG A 7 -1.41 -3.96 -0.40
C ARG A 7 -2.25 -3.71 0.85
N GLY A 8 -2.34 -2.50 1.19
CA GLY A 8 -3.17 -1.79 2.08
C GLY A 8 -4.22 -2.54 2.93
N LEU A 9 -4.89 -1.87 3.76
CA LEU A 9 -5.96 -2.32 4.66
C LEU A 9 -7.07 -3.16 4.01
N GLY A 10 -6.97 -3.52 2.75
CA GLY A 10 -7.99 -4.23 2.03
C GLY A 10 -7.58 -5.47 1.26
N ASP A 11 -6.30 -5.70 0.99
CA ASP A 11 -5.91 -6.68 -0.03
C ASP A 11 -5.45 -8.05 0.51
N VAL A 12 -5.57 -8.31 1.78
CA VAL A 12 -5.40 -9.65 2.29
C VAL A 12 -6.76 -10.33 2.33
N TYR A 13 -6.94 -11.38 1.55
CA TYR A 13 -8.16 -12.18 1.38
C TYR A 13 -8.99 -12.43 2.66
N LYS A 14 -8.37 -12.50 3.80
CA LYS A 14 -9.05 -12.66 5.10
C LYS A 14 -9.34 -11.34 5.83
N ARG A 15 -8.87 -10.23 5.31
CA ARG A 15 -8.98 -8.91 5.95
C ARG A 15 -9.52 -7.83 5.03
N GLN A 16 -9.90 -8.19 3.81
CA GLN A 16 -10.67 -7.30 2.97
C GLN A 16 -12.00 -7.00 3.65
N ALA A 17 -12.31 -5.73 3.67
CA ALA A 17 -13.56 -5.27 4.21
C ALA A 17 -14.73 -5.88 3.44
N GLU A 18 -15.77 -6.16 4.13
CA GLU A 18 -17.09 -6.62 3.69
C GLU A 18 -17.13 -7.44 2.39
N GLY A 19 -17.10 -8.76 2.54
CA GLY A 19 -17.21 -9.70 1.44
C GLY A 19 -15.91 -9.90 0.61
N GLY A 20 -14.79 -9.32 1.04
CA GLY A 20 -13.50 -9.49 0.36
C GLY A 20 -13.44 -8.83 -1.02
N ARG A 21 -14.09 -7.69 -1.20
CA ARG A 21 -14.15 -6.95 -2.46
C ARG A 21 -13.22 -5.75 -2.44
N ASP A 22 -12.37 -5.62 -3.45
CA ASP A 22 -11.36 -4.55 -3.54
C ASP A 22 -11.96 -3.14 -3.56
N TYR A 23 -13.05 -2.96 -4.27
CA TYR A 23 -13.69 -1.65 -4.47
C TYR A 23 -14.94 -1.43 -3.60
N ASN A 24 -15.08 -2.21 -2.54
CA ASN A 24 -16.24 -2.07 -1.69
C ASN A 24 -16.11 -0.89 -0.74
N THR A 25 -17.18 -0.07 -0.66
CA THR A 25 -17.30 0.95 0.38
C THR A 25 -17.53 0.26 1.72
N VAL A 26 -16.80 0.70 2.74
CA VAL A 26 -16.84 0.09 4.07
C VAL A 26 -17.21 1.11 5.10
N ASP A 27 -18.31 0.85 5.81
CA ASP A 27 -18.67 1.58 7.00
C ASP A 27 -18.37 0.75 8.23
N MET A 28 -17.43 1.20 9.05
CA MET A 28 -17.07 0.50 10.27
C MET A 28 -16.77 1.45 11.43
N SER A 29 -17.12 1.03 12.64
CA SER A 29 -16.73 1.79 13.81
C SER A 29 -15.20 1.73 14.02
N LEU A 30 -14.62 2.77 14.64
CA LEU A 30 -13.21 2.77 15.02
C LEU A 30 -12.87 1.58 15.91
N GLN A 31 -13.76 1.18 16.82
CA GLN A 31 -13.55 0.00 17.66
C GLN A 31 -13.36 -1.27 16.83
N ARG A 32 -14.20 -1.49 15.80
CA ARG A 32 -14.07 -2.63 14.91
C ARG A 32 -12.77 -2.56 14.12
N MET A 33 -12.42 -1.38 13.62
CA MET A 33 -11.18 -1.14 12.88
C MET A 33 -9.95 -1.50 13.73
N PHE A 34 -9.85 -0.96 14.95
CA PHE A 34 -8.72 -1.22 15.84
C PHE A 34 -8.67 -2.64 16.40
N ASN A 35 -9.80 -3.31 16.54
CA ASN A 35 -9.81 -4.68 17.08
C ASN A 35 -9.57 -5.76 16.05
N TYR A 36 -9.94 -5.53 14.78
CA TYR A 36 -9.95 -6.59 13.78
C TYR A 36 -9.12 -6.30 12.54
N TYR A 37 -9.10 -5.05 12.04
CA TYR A 37 -8.47 -4.73 10.77
C TYR A 37 -7.05 -4.19 10.90
N LEU A 38 -6.82 -3.29 11.84
CA LEU A 38 -5.52 -2.64 12.03
C LEU A 38 -4.44 -3.48 12.72
N PRO A 39 -4.74 -4.46 13.62
CA PRO A 39 -3.70 -5.18 14.36
C PRO A 39 -2.63 -5.86 13.51
N PRO A 40 -2.93 -6.52 12.36
CA PRO A 40 -1.90 -7.12 11.52
C PRO A 40 -0.95 -6.09 10.91
N PHE A 41 -1.48 -4.92 10.53
CA PHE A 41 -0.66 -3.83 9.97
C PHE A 41 0.25 -3.23 11.03
N LYS A 42 -0.27 -3.05 12.25
CA LYS A 42 0.53 -2.61 13.40
C LYS A 42 1.67 -3.59 13.68
N ALA A 43 1.37 -4.88 13.76
CA ALA A 43 2.37 -5.91 13.96
C ALA A 43 3.45 -5.92 12.85
N ALA A 44 3.05 -5.65 11.62
CA ALA A 44 3.96 -5.54 10.51
C ALA A 44 4.89 -4.32 10.61
N VAL A 45 4.35 -3.17 11.03
CA VAL A 45 5.15 -1.96 11.31
C VAL A 45 6.15 -2.24 12.45
N GLU A 46 5.70 -2.84 13.54
CA GLU A 46 6.54 -3.24 14.67
C GLU A 46 7.64 -4.25 14.27
N ALA A 47 7.37 -5.09 13.26
CA ALA A 47 8.35 -6.01 12.69
C ALA A 47 9.34 -5.34 11.73
N GLY A 48 9.22 -4.03 11.47
CA GLY A 48 10.14 -3.26 10.63
C GLY A 48 9.79 -3.27 9.14
N CYS A 49 8.50 -3.25 8.82
CA CYS A 49 8.03 -3.06 7.44
C CYS A 49 8.59 -1.78 6.83
N GLY A 50 9.17 -1.86 5.62
CA GLY A 50 9.78 -0.71 4.94
C GLY A 50 8.83 0.09 4.07
N SER A 51 7.72 -0.48 3.64
CA SER A 51 6.72 0.21 2.82
C SER A 51 5.32 -0.33 3.07
N LEU A 52 4.31 0.50 2.79
CA LEU A 52 2.91 0.14 2.89
C LEU A 52 2.16 0.69 1.68
N MET A 53 1.25 -0.11 1.13
CA MET A 53 0.39 0.28 0.02
C MET A 53 -1.01 0.62 0.54
N THR A 54 -1.62 1.68 0.02
CA THR A 54 -3.01 2.02 0.33
C THR A 54 -3.98 1.10 -0.42
N SER A 55 -5.21 0.96 0.06
CA SER A 55 -6.23 0.15 -0.62
C SER A 55 -7.12 1.00 -1.52
N PHE A 56 -7.89 0.33 -2.40
CA PHE A 56 -8.91 0.96 -3.25
C PHE A 56 -10.16 1.38 -2.49
N ASN A 57 -10.37 0.84 -1.30
CA ASN A 57 -11.62 1.02 -0.56
C ASN A 57 -11.85 2.46 -0.11
N LEU A 58 -13.14 2.84 -0.11
CA LEU A 58 -13.59 3.92 0.75
C LEU A 58 -13.83 3.37 2.16
N ILE A 59 -13.23 4.02 3.14
CA ILE A 59 -13.41 3.70 4.56
C ILE A 59 -14.18 4.85 5.22
N ASN A 60 -15.40 4.60 5.63
CA ASN A 60 -16.29 5.62 6.20
C ASN A 60 -16.41 6.87 5.29
N GLY A 61 -16.52 6.65 3.98
CA GLY A 61 -16.64 7.69 2.96
C GLY A 61 -15.34 8.34 2.51
N MET A 62 -14.18 7.94 3.06
CA MET A 62 -12.87 8.47 2.67
C MET A 62 -12.06 7.40 1.91
N PRO A 63 -11.53 7.69 0.69
CA PRO A 63 -10.60 6.80 0.03
C PRO A 63 -9.36 6.57 0.88
N ALA A 64 -8.97 5.32 1.08
CA ALA A 64 -7.79 4.99 1.89
C ALA A 64 -6.51 5.67 1.39
N THR A 65 -6.40 5.91 0.07
CA THR A 65 -5.29 6.64 -0.56
C THR A 65 -5.23 8.11 -0.18
N ALA A 66 -6.35 8.70 0.23
CA ALA A 66 -6.48 10.11 0.65
C ALA A 66 -6.85 10.27 2.13
N ASP A 67 -6.82 9.20 2.90
CA ASP A 67 -7.18 9.23 4.32
C ASP A 67 -5.99 9.67 5.18
N ARG A 68 -5.91 10.98 5.42
CA ARG A 68 -4.87 11.58 6.25
C ARG A 68 -4.87 11.05 7.68
N TRP A 69 -6.04 10.80 8.26
CA TRP A 69 -6.13 10.26 9.62
C TRP A 69 -5.48 8.87 9.69
N LEU A 70 -5.79 8.00 8.71
CA LEU A 70 -5.23 6.65 8.68
C LEU A 70 -3.71 6.66 8.44
N ILE A 71 -3.23 7.48 7.50
CA ILE A 71 -1.82 7.47 7.08
C ILE A 71 -0.95 8.30 8.05
N GLU A 72 -1.31 9.55 8.33
CA GLU A 72 -0.45 10.40 9.16
C GLU A 72 -0.70 10.20 10.66
N ASP A 73 -1.96 10.11 11.11
CA ASP A 73 -2.23 10.09 12.55
C ASP A 73 -2.09 8.68 13.13
N VAL A 74 -2.66 7.65 12.49
CA VAL A 74 -2.56 6.28 12.98
C VAL A 74 -1.23 5.64 12.59
N LEU A 75 -0.95 5.52 11.28
CA LEU A 75 0.22 4.78 10.80
C LEU A 75 1.53 5.44 11.24
N ARG A 76 1.69 6.75 11.00
CA ARG A 76 2.97 7.43 11.26
C ARG A 76 3.12 7.91 12.70
N LYS A 77 2.16 8.66 13.23
CA LYS A 77 2.29 9.25 14.57
C LYS A 77 2.08 8.23 15.68
N GLN A 78 1.01 7.42 15.58
CA GLN A 78 0.67 6.49 16.63
C GLN A 78 1.56 5.23 16.62
N TRP A 79 1.88 4.69 15.43
CA TRP A 79 2.69 3.47 15.31
C TRP A 79 4.16 3.71 14.98
N GLY A 80 4.55 4.94 14.69
CA GLY A 80 5.95 5.29 14.42
C GLY A 80 6.48 4.79 13.08
N PHE A 81 5.61 4.57 12.09
CA PHE A 81 6.04 4.12 10.77
C PHE A 81 6.89 5.18 10.08
N ASP A 82 8.14 4.84 9.76
CA ASP A 82 9.12 5.70 9.10
C ASP A 82 9.37 5.37 7.61
N GLY A 83 8.71 4.31 7.12
CA GLY A 83 8.82 3.87 5.73
C GLY A 83 8.02 4.73 4.74
N MET A 84 8.03 4.33 3.47
CA MET A 84 7.25 4.97 2.42
C MET A 84 5.85 4.38 2.28
N THR A 85 4.90 5.21 1.88
CA THR A 85 3.56 4.78 1.47
C THR A 85 3.41 4.94 -0.05
N VAL A 86 2.84 3.92 -0.68
CA VAL A 86 2.56 3.92 -2.12
C VAL A 86 1.06 3.74 -2.35
N SER A 87 0.52 4.41 -3.36
CA SER A 87 -0.87 4.17 -3.78
C SER A 87 -1.02 2.76 -4.36
N ASP A 88 -2.22 2.20 -4.34
CA ASP A 88 -2.52 1.07 -5.20
C ASP A 88 -2.60 1.50 -6.67
N PHE A 89 -2.70 0.53 -7.59
CA PHE A 89 -2.69 0.77 -9.03
C PHE A 89 -3.75 1.79 -9.45
N ASN A 90 -3.31 2.95 -9.95
CA ASN A 90 -4.18 4.04 -10.40
C ASN A 90 -5.11 4.66 -9.33
N SER A 91 -5.00 4.29 -8.04
CA SER A 91 -5.96 4.68 -7.01
C SER A 91 -5.97 6.18 -6.69
N ILE A 92 -4.90 6.92 -7.02
CA ILE A 92 -4.93 8.38 -6.90
C ILE A 92 -5.93 8.99 -7.90
N SER A 93 -5.98 8.51 -9.14
CA SER A 93 -6.95 9.03 -10.11
C SER A 93 -8.39 8.69 -9.74
N GLU A 94 -8.60 7.62 -8.97
CA GLU A 94 -9.94 7.20 -8.53
C GLU A 94 -10.53 8.11 -7.43
N ILE A 95 -9.72 8.92 -6.75
CA ILE A 95 -10.21 9.91 -5.78
C ILE A 95 -11.25 10.83 -6.44
N SER A 96 -11.04 11.23 -7.70
CA SER A 96 -12.00 12.02 -8.45
C SER A 96 -13.27 11.25 -8.80
N THR A 97 -13.16 9.95 -9.04
CA THR A 97 -14.32 9.09 -9.33
C THR A 97 -15.28 8.99 -8.14
N PHE A 98 -14.76 9.13 -6.92
CA PHE A 98 -15.56 9.18 -5.70
C PHE A 98 -16.16 10.57 -5.41
N GLY A 99 -15.91 11.55 -6.28
CA GLY A 99 -16.48 12.91 -6.14
C GLY A 99 -15.84 13.76 -5.05
N LEU A 100 -14.66 13.41 -4.58
CA LEU A 100 -13.95 14.13 -3.50
C LEU A 100 -13.04 15.25 -4.01
N SER A 101 -12.66 15.20 -5.28
CA SER A 101 -11.88 16.25 -5.94
C SER A 101 -12.08 16.23 -7.44
N GLU A 102 -11.71 17.30 -8.11
CA GLU A 102 -11.45 17.24 -9.54
C GLU A 102 -10.20 16.38 -9.79
N ARG A 103 -10.04 15.86 -11.01
CA ARG A 103 -8.93 14.96 -11.35
C ARG A 103 -7.56 15.62 -11.15
N GLU A 104 -7.46 16.91 -11.49
CA GLU A 104 -6.24 17.69 -11.38
C GLU A 104 -5.80 17.90 -9.93
N ASP A 105 -6.73 17.85 -8.97
CA ASP A 105 -6.47 18.05 -7.56
C ASP A 105 -6.27 16.74 -6.78
N ALA A 106 -6.58 15.59 -7.37
CA ALA A 106 -6.48 14.28 -6.73
C ALA A 106 -5.06 13.99 -6.21
N ALA A 107 -4.02 14.43 -6.93
CA ALA A 107 -2.63 14.31 -6.51
C ALA A 107 -2.35 15.10 -5.22
N ALA A 108 -2.87 16.32 -5.14
CA ALA A 108 -2.73 17.17 -3.95
C ALA A 108 -3.42 16.53 -2.73
N PHE A 109 -4.60 15.95 -2.91
CA PHE A 109 -5.30 15.22 -1.85
C PHE A 109 -4.50 14.05 -1.31
N ALA A 110 -4.02 13.17 -2.19
CA ALA A 110 -3.23 12.00 -1.81
C ALA A 110 -1.92 12.40 -1.11
N LEU A 111 -1.19 13.38 -1.66
CA LEU A 111 0.06 13.84 -1.07
C LEU A 111 -0.13 14.46 0.32
N LYS A 112 -1.15 15.31 0.48
CA LYS A 112 -1.51 15.89 1.79
C LYS A 112 -1.94 14.84 2.82
N ALA A 113 -2.52 13.74 2.36
CA ALA A 113 -2.86 12.61 3.21
C ALA A 113 -1.64 11.80 3.65
N GLY A 114 -0.51 11.93 2.97
CA GLY A 114 0.75 11.25 3.29
C GLY A 114 1.08 10.06 2.39
N THR A 115 0.42 9.91 1.24
CA THR A 115 0.79 8.96 0.19
C THR A 115 2.02 9.50 -0.55
N ASP A 116 3.15 8.82 -0.43
CA ASP A 116 4.44 9.32 -0.90
C ASP A 116 4.71 9.03 -2.38
N MET A 117 4.13 7.94 -2.91
CA MET A 117 4.41 7.47 -4.27
C MET A 117 3.11 7.14 -5.01
N ASP A 118 3.01 7.64 -6.23
CA ASP A 118 1.92 7.36 -7.16
C ASP A 118 2.22 6.09 -7.97
N MET A 119 1.36 5.09 -7.87
CA MET A 119 1.45 3.90 -8.71
C MET A 119 0.60 4.08 -9.96
N VAL A 120 1.27 4.31 -11.10
CA VAL A 120 0.73 4.30 -12.48
C VAL A 120 -0.11 5.51 -12.88
N SER A 121 -0.85 6.18 -11.99
CA SER A 121 -1.78 7.24 -12.42
C SER A 121 -1.09 8.40 -13.16
N GLY A 122 0.19 8.64 -12.88
CA GLY A 122 0.98 9.72 -13.45
C GLY A 122 0.58 11.11 -12.94
N LEU A 123 -0.38 11.20 -12.02
CA LEU A 123 -0.88 12.48 -11.54
C LEU A 123 0.16 13.25 -10.72
N TYR A 124 0.99 12.56 -9.94
CA TYR A 124 2.09 13.26 -9.24
C TYR A 124 3.04 13.94 -10.21
N PHE A 125 3.40 13.26 -11.29
CA PHE A 125 4.28 13.83 -12.30
C PHE A 125 3.64 14.98 -13.09
N ASN A 126 2.35 14.87 -13.41
CA ASN A 126 1.69 15.78 -14.34
C ASN A 126 1.06 17.00 -13.65
N THR A 127 0.71 16.93 -12.36
CA THR A 127 -0.13 17.96 -11.73
C THR A 127 0.44 18.58 -10.44
N LEU A 128 1.38 17.91 -9.74
CA LEU A 128 1.90 18.45 -8.48
C LEU A 128 2.67 19.75 -8.64
N LYS A 129 3.40 19.93 -9.75
CA LYS A 129 4.11 21.20 -10.00
C LYS A 129 3.13 22.37 -10.01
N ASP A 130 2.07 22.25 -10.79
CA ASP A 130 1.06 23.30 -10.91
C ASP A 130 0.33 23.53 -9.56
N ALA A 131 0.10 22.47 -8.79
CA ALA A 131 -0.50 22.57 -7.47
C ALA A 131 0.39 23.33 -6.46
N VAL A 132 1.71 23.15 -6.54
CA VAL A 132 2.68 23.94 -5.74
C VAL A 132 2.70 25.40 -6.21
N GLU A 133 2.74 25.65 -7.51
CA GLU A 133 2.75 27.01 -8.07
C GLU A 133 1.46 27.80 -7.73
N ARG A 134 0.32 27.12 -7.61
CA ARG A 134 -0.94 27.73 -7.14
C ARG A 134 -1.00 27.91 -5.63
N GLY A 135 -0.07 27.33 -4.87
CA GLY A 135 -0.09 27.34 -3.40
C GLY A 135 -1.05 26.33 -2.77
N ASP A 136 -1.58 25.38 -3.54
CA ASP A 136 -2.46 24.33 -3.05
C ASP A 136 -1.69 23.26 -2.26
N VAL A 137 -0.41 23.07 -2.58
CA VAL A 137 0.50 22.11 -1.94
C VAL A 137 1.76 22.83 -1.51
N ASP A 138 2.20 22.61 -0.28
CA ASP A 138 3.51 23.07 0.19
C ASP A 138 4.60 22.16 -0.44
N GLU A 139 5.60 22.78 -1.08
CA GLU A 139 6.75 22.11 -1.68
C GLU A 139 7.45 21.15 -0.69
N ALA A 140 7.47 21.51 0.59
CA ALA A 140 8.02 20.69 1.65
C ALA A 140 7.34 19.32 1.76
N LEU A 141 6.07 19.16 1.35
CA LEU A 141 5.39 17.87 1.30
C LEU A 141 5.91 17.01 0.15
N VAL A 142 6.20 17.63 -1.00
CA VAL A 142 6.80 16.94 -2.15
C VAL A 142 8.20 16.45 -1.79
N ASP A 143 9.01 17.31 -1.16
CA ASP A 143 10.34 16.98 -0.68
C ASP A 143 10.32 15.83 0.33
N LYS A 144 9.37 15.86 1.26
CA LYS A 144 9.19 14.82 2.27
C LYS A 144 8.85 13.45 1.63
N ALA A 145 7.95 13.44 0.67
CA ALA A 145 7.57 12.23 -0.06
C ALA A 145 8.75 11.69 -0.89
N CYS A 146 9.42 12.56 -1.64
CA CYS A 146 10.60 12.20 -2.41
C CYS A 146 11.71 11.63 -1.52
N ARG A 147 12.00 12.27 -0.38
CA ARG A 147 12.99 11.81 0.60
C ARG A 147 12.70 10.37 1.07
N ARG A 148 11.47 10.04 1.41
CA ARG A 148 11.10 8.69 1.86
C ARG A 148 11.34 7.64 0.80
N VAL A 149 11.03 7.94 -0.46
CA VAL A 149 11.31 7.04 -1.59
C VAL A 149 12.82 6.87 -1.79
N LEU A 150 13.59 7.94 -1.72
CA LEU A 150 15.05 7.89 -1.84
C LEU A 150 15.69 7.13 -0.68
N GLU A 151 15.22 7.33 0.54
CA GLU A 151 15.69 6.60 1.73
C GLU A 151 15.40 5.09 1.61
N ALA A 152 14.22 4.70 1.09
CA ALA A 152 13.92 3.30 0.83
C ALA A 152 14.91 2.69 -0.18
N LYS A 153 15.21 3.40 -1.28
CA LYS A 153 16.22 2.97 -2.26
C LYS A 153 17.61 2.88 -1.65
N MET A 154 17.97 3.83 -0.78
CA MET A 154 19.27 3.83 -0.08
C MET A 154 19.39 2.64 0.88
N ARG A 155 18.37 2.39 1.71
CA ARG A 155 18.33 1.23 2.62
C ARG A 155 18.46 -0.10 1.87
N LEU A 156 17.93 -0.19 0.66
CA LEU A 156 18.08 -1.34 -0.22
C LEU A 156 19.46 -1.43 -0.91
N GLY A 157 20.30 -0.40 -0.82
CA GLY A 157 21.63 -0.35 -1.46
C GLY A 157 21.56 -0.18 -2.98
N LEU A 158 20.45 0.37 -3.51
CA LEU A 158 20.26 0.51 -4.96
C LEU A 158 21.09 1.64 -5.58
N PHE A 159 21.60 2.57 -4.77
CA PHE A 159 22.54 3.60 -5.24
C PHE A 159 23.96 3.08 -5.40
N ASP A 160 24.33 2.05 -4.61
CA ASP A 160 25.65 1.43 -4.68
C ASP A 160 25.67 0.38 -5.81
N ASP A 161 24.61 -0.43 -5.91
CA ASP A 161 24.43 -1.44 -6.94
C ASP A 161 22.95 -1.60 -7.29
N PRO A 162 22.47 -0.95 -8.40
CA PRO A 162 21.06 -1.03 -8.81
C PRO A 162 20.63 -2.44 -9.24
N TYR A 163 21.58 -3.31 -9.57
CA TYR A 163 21.35 -4.69 -10.00
C TYR A 163 21.61 -5.72 -8.90
N LYS A 164 21.85 -5.29 -7.68
CA LYS A 164 22.18 -6.14 -6.52
C LYS A 164 21.27 -7.36 -6.36
N TYR A 165 19.99 -7.20 -6.68
CA TYR A 165 18.98 -8.26 -6.57
C TYR A 165 18.71 -8.99 -7.89
N CYS A 166 19.26 -8.53 -9.01
CA CYS A 166 19.12 -9.15 -10.33
C CYS A 166 20.19 -10.22 -10.51
N LYS A 167 19.94 -11.42 -10.03
CA LYS A 167 20.88 -12.56 -10.07
C LYS A 167 20.25 -13.70 -10.88
N PRO A 168 20.58 -13.82 -12.19
CA PRO A 168 20.00 -14.83 -13.07
C PRO A 168 20.18 -16.27 -12.56
N GLU A 169 21.32 -16.54 -11.88
CA GLU A 169 21.60 -17.84 -11.28
C GLU A 169 20.62 -18.26 -10.17
N ARG A 170 19.83 -17.32 -9.66
CA ARG A 170 18.79 -17.62 -8.67
C ARG A 170 17.54 -18.20 -9.30
N LEU A 171 17.36 -18.02 -10.60
CA LEU A 171 16.14 -18.47 -11.27
C LEU A 171 15.94 -19.98 -11.11
N ASP A 172 16.95 -20.78 -11.45
CA ASP A 172 16.87 -22.25 -11.38
C ASP A 172 16.86 -22.76 -9.94
N ARG A 173 17.51 -22.05 -9.03
CA ARG A 173 17.57 -22.44 -7.62
C ARG A 173 16.31 -22.08 -6.85
N ASP A 174 15.80 -20.86 -7.05
CA ASP A 174 14.81 -20.22 -6.16
C ASP A 174 13.39 -20.22 -6.76
N MET A 175 13.21 -20.50 -8.07
CA MET A 175 11.90 -20.50 -8.71
C MET A 175 11.50 -21.89 -9.20
N TYR A 176 10.27 -22.29 -8.92
CA TYR A 176 9.66 -23.54 -9.39
C TYR A 176 10.48 -24.82 -9.17
N ASN A 177 11.39 -24.80 -8.20
CA ASN A 177 12.15 -25.99 -7.85
C ASN A 177 11.22 -27.09 -7.26
N GLU A 178 11.75 -28.32 -7.12
CA GLU A 178 10.94 -29.45 -6.66
C GLU A 178 10.37 -29.24 -5.26
N ALA A 179 11.12 -28.62 -4.36
CA ALA A 179 10.64 -28.31 -3.01
C ALA A 179 9.43 -27.36 -3.03
N HIS A 180 9.47 -26.32 -3.89
CA HIS A 180 8.34 -25.42 -4.03
C HIS A 180 7.10 -26.08 -4.63
N ARG A 181 7.27 -26.99 -5.60
CA ARG A 181 6.15 -27.74 -6.19
C ARG A 181 5.54 -28.71 -5.20
N THR A 182 6.36 -29.36 -4.41
CA THR A 182 5.91 -30.28 -3.34
C THR A 182 5.12 -29.51 -2.28
N ALA A 183 5.68 -28.41 -1.76
CA ALA A 183 5.00 -27.57 -0.78
C ALA A 183 3.67 -26.99 -1.31
N ALA A 184 3.65 -26.54 -2.56
CA ALA A 184 2.41 -26.05 -3.19
C ALA A 184 1.34 -27.14 -3.28
N ARG A 185 1.72 -28.38 -3.62
CA ARG A 185 0.82 -29.54 -3.67
C ARG A 185 0.27 -29.89 -2.28
N GLU A 186 1.14 -29.94 -1.28
CA GLU A 186 0.76 -30.25 0.10
C GLU A 186 -0.22 -29.20 0.65
N ILE A 187 0.09 -27.92 0.51
CA ILE A 187 -0.79 -26.83 0.93
C ILE A 187 -2.13 -26.88 0.18
N ALA A 188 -2.11 -27.14 -1.14
CA ALA A 188 -3.34 -27.26 -1.92
C ALA A 188 -4.20 -28.44 -1.43
N ALA A 189 -3.59 -29.57 -1.08
CA ALA A 189 -4.32 -30.72 -0.54
C ALA A 189 -5.02 -30.41 0.79
N GLU A 190 -4.40 -29.61 1.66
CA GLU A 190 -4.99 -29.18 2.93
C GLU A 190 -6.19 -28.23 2.75
N THR A 191 -6.35 -27.61 1.58
CA THR A 191 -7.48 -26.72 1.30
C THR A 191 -8.73 -27.44 0.79
N PHE A 192 -8.66 -28.72 0.48
CA PHE A 192 -9.78 -29.46 -0.06
C PHE A 192 -10.85 -29.71 1.00
N VAL A 193 -12.08 -29.34 0.67
CA VAL A 193 -13.25 -29.60 1.50
C VAL A 193 -14.16 -30.59 0.78
N LEU A 194 -14.37 -31.76 1.38
CA LEU A 194 -15.28 -32.76 0.83
C LEU A 194 -16.73 -32.33 1.11
N LEU A 195 -17.39 -31.79 0.09
CA LEU A 195 -18.77 -31.29 0.22
C LEU A 195 -19.81 -32.41 0.12
N LYS A 196 -19.51 -33.50 -0.59
CA LYS A 196 -20.40 -34.66 -0.78
C LYS A 196 -19.58 -35.92 -1.04
N ASN A 197 -19.93 -37.00 -0.35
CA ASN A 197 -19.38 -38.33 -0.56
C ASN A 197 -20.52 -39.33 -0.45
N ASN A 198 -20.95 -39.92 -1.58
CA ASN A 198 -22.01 -40.93 -1.65
C ASN A 198 -21.38 -42.33 -1.68
#